data_dffad00a3430709dc07aa0f1242c93bd
#
_entry.id   dffad00a3430709dc07aa0f1242c93bd
#
_cell.length_a   1.000
_cell.length_b   1.000
_cell.length_c   1.000
_cell.angle_alpha   90.00
_cell.angle_beta   90.00
_cell.angle_gamma   90.00
#
_symmetry.space_group_name_H-M   'P 1'
#
loop_
_entity.id
_entity.type
_entity.pdbx_description
1 polymer ?
#
loop_
_entity_poly.entity_id
_entity_poly.type
_entity_poly.pdbx_seq_one_letter_code
_entity_poly.pdbx_strand_id
1 'polypeptide(L)'
;MRKTLMALCIAATAAGVARAAPPVVIVPEVPTDDPGGGGTTFLPADFVEFAGGLYTPAPILTIPGNPAIDALERMDKPGNWLFSVEAASDLGGLLPSPADPRDVLRRDSAAAYALFFCGAGAGIPNGSNVDAIALEGGDTGQLLVSFDVPTTIGAATFDPADLVRFRRIGPACGNWALGVPVAFDASAAGAGVLASSNLIAAERIGGVLVLAFDVPTDLVPSLGPTTYVPGDLVQWDGVNFSTFVALPSWPLASLVDAVTGPANPGRVPATLHVDKSVVTPGALKLTWTASCSAGANNYGIYEGTIGTWYGHTLEDCDDAPPALTEEVTPAAGSNYYLVVPQNGAEEGSYGLATSGERPVGTAQCVVPQSITACPP
;
A
#
# COMPACT_ATOMS: atom_id res chain seq x y z
N MET A 1 29.99 48.00 -32.52
CA MET A 1 29.21 46.84 -32.92
C MET A 1 29.24 45.84 -31.75
N ARG A 2 28.20 45.79 -30.90
CA ARG A 2 28.05 44.82 -29.81
C ARG A 2 27.25 43.63 -30.34
N LYS A 3 27.87 42.47 -30.39
CA LYS A 3 27.18 41.21 -30.71
C LYS A 3 26.49 40.69 -29.46
N THR A 4 25.16 40.73 -29.46
CA THR A 4 24.33 40.10 -28.43
C THR A 4 24.25 38.61 -28.73
N LEU A 5 24.84 37.78 -27.86
CA LEU A 5 24.69 36.33 -27.90
C LEU A 5 23.36 35.99 -27.22
N MET A 6 22.41 35.51 -28.00
CA MET A 6 21.14 35.02 -27.52
C MET A 6 21.34 33.53 -27.12
N ALA A 7 21.38 33.24 -25.81
CA ALA A 7 21.46 31.89 -25.33
C ALA A 7 20.05 31.24 -25.43
N LEU A 8 19.96 30.29 -26.34
CA LEU A 8 18.77 29.46 -26.49
C LEU A 8 18.76 28.39 -25.36
N CYS A 9 17.99 28.62 -24.29
CA CYS A 9 17.70 27.58 -23.31
C CYS A 9 16.73 26.54 -23.92
N ILE A 10 17.26 25.43 -24.37
CA ILE A 10 16.45 24.27 -24.70
C ILE A 10 16.05 23.63 -23.36
N ALA A 11 14.81 23.87 -22.93
CA ALA A 11 14.20 23.11 -21.86
C ALA A 11 13.96 21.70 -22.41
N ALA A 12 14.82 20.76 -22.02
CA ALA A 12 14.55 19.34 -22.21
C ALA A 12 13.40 18.99 -21.27
N THR A 13 12.18 18.93 -21.81
CA THR A 13 11.08 18.25 -21.12
C THR A 13 11.45 16.78 -21.09
N ALA A 14 11.93 16.30 -19.93
CA ALA A 14 11.95 14.89 -19.67
C ALA A 14 10.49 14.40 -19.80
N ALA A 15 10.20 13.70 -20.88
CA ALA A 15 8.97 12.94 -20.98
C ALA A 15 9.08 11.84 -19.91
N GLY A 16 8.50 12.10 -18.74
CA GLY A 16 8.36 11.08 -17.73
C GLY A 16 7.63 9.92 -18.37
N VAL A 17 8.24 8.76 -18.39
CA VAL A 17 7.56 7.51 -18.75
C VAL A 17 6.41 7.41 -17.75
N ALA A 18 5.18 7.49 -18.24
CA ALA A 18 4.00 7.28 -17.40
C ALA A 18 4.14 5.87 -16.82
N ARG A 19 4.44 5.80 -15.54
CA ARG A 19 4.59 4.54 -14.85
C ARG A 19 3.20 3.90 -14.72
N ALA A 20 3.09 2.62 -15.00
CA ALA A 20 1.87 1.89 -14.73
C ALA A 20 1.55 1.97 -13.23
N ALA A 21 0.28 2.18 -12.89
CA ALA A 21 -0.13 2.10 -11.50
C ALA A 21 0.18 0.71 -10.94
N PRO A 22 0.59 0.62 -9.66
CA PRO A 22 0.83 -0.67 -9.02
C PRO A 22 -0.47 -1.50 -9.02
N PRO A 23 -0.36 -2.84 -8.99
CA PRO A 23 -1.53 -3.69 -8.84
C PRO A 23 -2.23 -3.39 -7.52
N VAL A 24 -3.56 -3.36 -7.54
CA VAL A 24 -4.39 -3.22 -6.34
C VAL A 24 -5.33 -4.41 -6.25
N VAL A 25 -5.67 -4.79 -5.02
CA VAL A 25 -6.74 -5.75 -4.75
C VAL A 25 -7.94 -4.98 -4.24
N ILE A 26 -9.10 -5.25 -4.79
CA ILE A 26 -10.36 -4.62 -4.43
C ILE A 26 -11.39 -5.67 -4.05
N VAL A 27 -12.40 -5.28 -3.31
CA VAL A 27 -13.57 -6.10 -2.97
C VAL A 27 -14.81 -5.36 -3.48
N PRO A 28 -15.72 -6.01 -4.22
CA PRO A 28 -16.97 -5.39 -4.64
C PRO A 28 -18.02 -5.43 -3.53
N GLU A 29 -18.80 -4.37 -3.36
CA GLU A 29 -19.94 -4.33 -2.42
C GLU A 29 -21.06 -5.29 -2.85
N VAL A 30 -21.32 -5.39 -4.13
CA VAL A 30 -22.40 -6.22 -4.69
C VAL A 30 -21.85 -7.20 -5.73
N PRO A 31 -22.56 -8.30 -6.04
CA PRO A 31 -22.15 -9.18 -7.12
C PRO A 31 -21.93 -8.39 -8.41
N THR A 32 -20.71 -8.43 -8.92
CA THR A 32 -20.23 -7.59 -10.02
C THR A 32 -19.71 -8.45 -11.15
N ASP A 33 -20.28 -8.30 -12.35
CA ASP A 33 -19.78 -8.99 -13.53
C ASP A 33 -18.41 -8.43 -13.94
N ASP A 34 -17.50 -9.32 -14.33
CA ASP A 34 -16.17 -8.99 -14.79
C ASP A 34 -16.21 -7.91 -15.91
N PRO A 35 -15.71 -6.70 -15.64
CA PRO A 35 -15.71 -5.62 -16.62
C PRO A 35 -14.87 -5.93 -17.87
N GLY A 36 -13.92 -6.87 -17.76
CA GLY A 36 -13.09 -7.35 -18.87
C GLY A 36 -13.81 -8.32 -19.81
N GLY A 37 -15.06 -8.72 -19.49
CA GLY A 37 -15.87 -9.60 -20.32
C GLY A 37 -15.50 -11.07 -20.23
N GLY A 38 -14.78 -11.50 -19.19
CA GLY A 38 -14.37 -12.89 -18.96
C GLY A 38 -15.51 -13.83 -18.52
N GLY A 39 -16.72 -13.31 -18.32
CA GLY A 39 -17.90 -14.08 -17.90
C GLY A 39 -17.86 -14.55 -16.44
N THR A 40 -16.99 -13.98 -15.63
CA THR A 40 -16.92 -14.23 -14.19
C THR A 40 -17.77 -13.19 -13.47
N THR A 41 -18.50 -13.60 -12.44
CA THR A 41 -19.17 -12.68 -11.51
C THR A 41 -18.39 -12.70 -10.19
N PHE A 42 -17.89 -11.55 -9.76
CA PHE A 42 -17.23 -11.37 -8.46
C PHE A 42 -18.30 -11.14 -7.38
N LEU A 43 -18.15 -11.79 -6.24
CA LEU A 43 -19.06 -11.67 -5.09
C LEU A 43 -18.47 -10.72 -4.03
N PRO A 44 -19.28 -10.19 -3.09
CA PRO A 44 -18.81 -9.33 -2.00
C PRO A 44 -17.77 -9.93 -1.05
N ALA A 45 -17.49 -11.20 -1.17
CA ALA A 45 -16.42 -11.89 -0.44
C ALA A 45 -15.23 -12.25 -1.34
N ASP A 46 -15.27 -11.89 -2.61
CA ASP A 46 -14.21 -12.18 -3.57
C ASP A 46 -13.19 -11.04 -3.59
N PHE A 47 -11.94 -11.41 -3.69
CA PHE A 47 -10.83 -10.49 -3.87
C PHE A 47 -10.49 -10.41 -5.35
N VAL A 48 -10.48 -9.21 -5.89
CA VAL A 48 -10.24 -8.94 -7.31
C VAL A 48 -8.96 -8.15 -7.46
N GLU A 49 -7.96 -8.71 -8.13
CA GLU A 49 -6.76 -7.98 -8.48
C GLU A 49 -6.97 -7.20 -9.77
N PHE A 50 -6.71 -5.89 -9.72
CA PHE A 50 -6.64 -5.04 -10.90
C PHE A 50 -5.19 -4.69 -11.18
N ALA A 51 -4.69 -5.16 -12.33
CA ALA A 51 -3.32 -4.93 -12.77
C ALA A 51 -3.26 -4.78 -14.29
N GLY A 52 -2.59 -3.75 -14.79
CA GLY A 52 -2.38 -3.54 -16.22
C GLY A 52 -3.67 -3.42 -17.04
N GLY A 53 -4.77 -2.99 -16.44
CA GLY A 53 -6.07 -2.86 -17.09
C GLY A 53 -6.95 -4.12 -17.08
N LEU A 54 -6.53 -5.17 -16.38
CA LEU A 54 -7.24 -6.44 -16.28
C LEU A 54 -7.74 -6.69 -14.86
N TYR A 55 -8.93 -7.27 -14.74
CA TYR A 55 -9.50 -7.75 -13.49
C TYR A 55 -9.33 -9.27 -13.43
N THR A 56 -8.74 -9.76 -12.36
CA THR A 56 -8.52 -11.20 -12.17
C THR A 56 -8.90 -11.60 -10.74
N PRO A 57 -9.50 -12.79 -10.55
CA PRO A 57 -9.70 -13.29 -9.19
C PRO A 57 -8.35 -13.38 -8.48
N ALA A 58 -8.21 -12.67 -7.38
CA ALA A 58 -7.02 -12.79 -6.57
C ALA A 58 -7.10 -14.10 -5.78
N PRO A 59 -6.14 -15.03 -5.89
CA PRO A 59 -6.19 -16.35 -5.24
C PRO A 59 -5.90 -16.27 -3.74
N ILE A 60 -6.58 -15.35 -3.04
CA ILE A 60 -6.10 -14.90 -1.76
C ILE A 60 -6.76 -15.60 -0.61
N LEU A 61 -8.07 -15.65 -0.54
CA LEU A 61 -8.75 -16.11 0.66
C LEU A 61 -10.15 -16.69 0.36
N THR A 62 -10.42 -17.85 0.90
CA THR A 62 -11.80 -18.23 1.25
C THR A 62 -11.99 -17.92 2.71
N ILE A 63 -12.82 -16.96 3.05
CA ILE A 63 -13.19 -16.69 4.43
C ILE A 63 -14.38 -17.59 4.79
N PRO A 64 -14.28 -18.43 5.84
CA PRO A 64 -15.38 -19.29 6.25
C PRO A 64 -16.65 -18.48 6.56
N GLY A 65 -17.80 -18.99 6.11
CA GLY A 65 -19.06 -18.27 6.23
C GLY A 65 -19.33 -17.27 5.12
N ASN A 66 -18.34 -16.98 4.28
CA ASN A 66 -18.45 -16.05 3.15
C ASN A 66 -19.10 -14.70 3.51
N PRO A 67 -18.62 -14.03 4.57
CA PRO A 67 -19.16 -12.73 4.96
C PRO A 67 -18.85 -11.69 3.89
N ALA A 68 -19.68 -10.67 3.77
CA ALA A 68 -19.32 -9.47 3.04
C ALA A 68 -18.16 -8.75 3.78
N ILE A 69 -17.19 -8.27 3.03
CA ILE A 69 -15.98 -7.62 3.54
C ILE A 69 -16.07 -6.12 3.28
N ASP A 70 -16.03 -5.32 4.34
CA ASP A 70 -16.09 -3.86 4.24
C ASP A 70 -14.70 -3.21 4.13
N ALA A 71 -13.69 -3.83 4.73
CA ALA A 71 -12.35 -3.28 4.68
C ALA A 71 -11.31 -4.38 4.55
N LEU A 72 -10.21 -4.09 3.87
CA LEU A 72 -9.13 -5.04 3.63
C LEU A 72 -7.77 -4.35 3.68
N GLU A 73 -6.81 -4.98 4.34
CA GLU A 73 -5.43 -4.54 4.39
C GLU A 73 -4.49 -5.73 4.27
N ARG A 74 -3.50 -5.65 3.41
CA ARG A 74 -2.44 -6.65 3.31
C ARG A 74 -1.33 -6.31 4.29
N MET A 75 -1.03 -7.25 5.19
CA MET A 75 0.06 -7.08 6.14
C MET A 75 1.43 -7.35 5.49
N ASP A 76 2.49 -6.81 6.08
CA ASP A 76 3.87 -7.02 5.64
C ASP A 76 4.28 -8.51 5.63
N LYS A 77 3.77 -9.29 6.58
CA LYS A 77 4.04 -10.72 6.62
C LYS A 77 3.22 -11.44 5.55
N PRO A 78 3.85 -12.19 4.64
CA PRO A 78 3.18 -12.90 3.56
C PRO A 78 2.03 -13.78 4.03
N GLY A 79 0.88 -13.66 3.39
CA GLY A 79 -0.32 -14.42 3.70
C GLY A 79 -1.08 -13.95 4.94
N ASN A 80 -0.64 -12.86 5.57
CA ASN A 80 -1.39 -12.21 6.63
C ASN A 80 -2.24 -11.08 6.06
N TRP A 81 -3.47 -10.98 6.57
CA TRP A 81 -4.47 -10.02 6.14
C TRP A 81 -5.21 -9.46 7.33
N LEU A 82 -5.58 -8.18 7.25
CA LEU A 82 -6.59 -7.57 8.11
C LEU A 82 -7.85 -7.34 7.28
N PHE A 83 -9.00 -7.46 7.90
CA PHE A 83 -10.29 -7.19 7.26
C PHE A 83 -11.35 -6.89 8.33
N SER A 84 -12.38 -6.17 7.94
CA SER A 84 -13.64 -6.02 8.67
C SER A 84 -14.76 -6.74 7.94
N VAL A 85 -15.91 -6.87 8.57
CA VAL A 85 -17.10 -7.53 8.03
C VAL A 85 -18.31 -6.62 8.18
N GLU A 86 -19.15 -6.54 7.15
CA GLU A 86 -20.34 -5.70 7.13
C GLU A 86 -21.36 -6.03 8.25
N ALA A 87 -21.46 -7.30 8.58
CA ALA A 87 -22.39 -7.78 9.60
C ALA A 87 -21.74 -8.78 10.54
N ALA A 88 -22.27 -8.87 11.76
CA ALA A 88 -21.78 -9.83 12.76
C ALA A 88 -21.71 -11.27 12.19
N SER A 89 -20.51 -11.82 12.16
CA SER A 89 -20.22 -13.07 11.45
C SER A 89 -19.49 -14.09 12.34
N ASP A 90 -19.95 -15.34 12.32
CA ASP A 90 -19.37 -16.43 13.13
C ASP A 90 -18.04 -16.97 12.56
N LEU A 91 -17.76 -16.74 11.30
CA LEU A 91 -16.57 -17.30 10.61
C LEU A 91 -16.38 -18.81 10.81
N GLY A 92 -17.49 -19.57 10.89
CA GLY A 92 -17.44 -21.02 11.07
C GLY A 92 -16.93 -21.48 12.42
N GLY A 93 -17.07 -20.69 13.47
CA GLY A 93 -16.62 -21.01 14.83
C GLY A 93 -15.10 -20.86 15.04
N LEU A 94 -14.40 -20.18 14.15
CA LEU A 94 -12.96 -19.94 14.25
C LEU A 94 -12.58 -18.87 15.28
N LEU A 95 -13.57 -18.10 15.73
CA LEU A 95 -13.43 -17.12 16.82
C LEU A 95 -14.24 -17.58 18.03
N PRO A 96 -13.86 -17.18 19.24
CA PRO A 96 -14.59 -17.51 20.47
C PRO A 96 -15.96 -16.82 20.56
N SER A 97 -16.21 -15.81 19.77
CA SER A 97 -17.48 -15.09 19.59
C SER A 97 -17.58 -14.60 18.15
N PRO A 98 -18.79 -14.34 17.63
CA PRO A 98 -18.93 -13.72 16.33
C PRO A 98 -18.14 -12.41 16.23
N ALA A 99 -17.54 -12.15 15.07
CA ALA A 99 -16.91 -10.87 14.78
C ALA A 99 -17.99 -9.78 14.79
N ASP A 100 -17.71 -8.67 15.42
CA ASP A 100 -18.56 -7.47 15.43
C ASP A 100 -18.15 -6.58 14.23
N PRO A 101 -19.08 -5.88 13.55
CA PRO A 101 -18.74 -4.97 12.47
C PRO A 101 -17.74 -3.86 12.86
N ARG A 102 -17.61 -3.56 14.15
CA ARG A 102 -16.60 -2.62 14.68
C ARG A 102 -15.19 -3.20 14.80
N ASP A 103 -15.05 -4.50 14.62
CA ASP A 103 -13.79 -5.20 14.85
C ASP A 103 -12.97 -5.30 13.55
N VAL A 104 -11.65 -5.27 13.70
CA VAL A 104 -10.76 -5.68 12.62
C VAL A 104 -10.16 -7.04 12.97
N LEU A 105 -10.30 -7.94 12.06
CA LEU A 105 -9.85 -9.32 12.12
C LEU A 105 -8.47 -9.46 11.48
N ARG A 106 -7.68 -10.37 11.98
CA ARG A 106 -6.46 -10.82 11.32
C ARG A 106 -6.61 -12.28 10.92
N ARG A 107 -6.31 -12.57 9.68
CA ARG A 107 -6.01 -13.91 9.20
C ARG A 107 -4.52 -14.05 8.98
N ASP A 108 -3.90 -15.10 9.47
CA ASP A 108 -2.49 -15.38 9.23
C ASP A 108 -2.28 -16.38 8.10
N SER A 109 -1.01 -16.58 7.71
CA SER A 109 -0.64 -17.50 6.63
C SER A 109 -0.98 -18.98 6.89
N ALA A 110 -1.26 -19.34 8.13
CA ALA A 110 -1.73 -20.67 8.51
C ALA A 110 -3.26 -20.79 8.50
N ALA A 111 -3.95 -19.76 8.00
CA ALA A 111 -5.41 -19.62 8.03
C ALA A 111 -6.02 -19.61 9.45
N ALA A 112 -5.26 -19.21 10.46
CA ALA A 112 -5.79 -18.92 11.77
C ALA A 112 -6.35 -17.49 11.84
N TYR A 113 -7.48 -17.35 12.51
CA TYR A 113 -8.20 -16.08 12.65
C TYR A 113 -8.08 -15.58 14.09
N ALA A 114 -7.93 -14.28 14.24
CA ALA A 114 -7.88 -13.62 15.53
C ALA A 114 -8.42 -12.19 15.44
N LEU A 115 -8.94 -11.67 16.54
CA LEU A 115 -9.24 -10.24 16.65
C LEU A 115 -7.93 -9.46 16.72
N PHE A 116 -7.73 -8.56 15.78
CA PHE A 116 -6.59 -7.63 15.74
C PHE A 116 -6.92 -6.34 16.48
N PHE A 117 -8.10 -5.80 16.21
CA PHE A 117 -8.65 -4.61 16.83
C PHE A 117 -10.06 -4.91 17.31
N CYS A 118 -10.34 -4.66 18.59
CA CYS A 118 -11.65 -4.80 19.19
C CYS A 118 -12.27 -3.41 19.36
N GLY A 119 -13.20 -3.05 18.48
CA GLY A 119 -13.78 -1.71 18.44
C GLY A 119 -14.46 -1.31 19.75
N ALA A 120 -15.19 -2.24 20.37
CA ALA A 120 -15.79 -2.00 21.69
C ALA A 120 -14.74 -1.63 22.75
N GLY A 121 -13.59 -2.33 22.75
CA GLY A 121 -12.47 -2.06 23.67
C GLY A 121 -11.76 -0.74 23.38
N ALA A 122 -11.78 -0.31 22.14
CA ALA A 122 -11.24 1.00 21.70
C ALA A 122 -12.21 2.17 21.90
N GLY A 123 -13.42 1.90 22.41
CA GLY A 123 -14.43 2.93 22.70
C GLY A 123 -15.37 3.26 21.54
N ILE A 124 -15.39 2.45 20.48
CA ILE A 124 -16.30 2.61 19.36
C ILE A 124 -17.72 2.18 19.82
N PRO A 125 -18.73 3.03 19.64
CA PRO A 125 -20.10 2.73 20.05
C PRO A 125 -20.71 1.61 19.23
N ASN A 126 -21.77 0.99 19.76
CA ASN A 126 -22.58 0.05 19.00
C ASN A 126 -23.28 0.79 17.85
N GLY A 127 -23.37 0.13 16.70
CA GLY A 127 -24.02 0.66 15.51
C GLY A 127 -23.09 1.46 14.59
N SER A 128 -21.81 1.56 14.93
CA SER A 128 -20.77 1.97 13.96
C SER A 128 -20.18 0.72 13.31
N ASN A 129 -19.96 0.78 12.01
CA ASN A 129 -19.25 -0.23 11.24
C ASN A 129 -17.89 0.31 10.82
N VAL A 130 -16.90 -0.57 10.66
CA VAL A 130 -15.58 -0.21 10.12
C VAL A 130 -15.61 -0.40 8.61
N ASP A 131 -15.64 0.70 7.87
CA ASP A 131 -15.79 0.73 6.41
C ASP A 131 -14.47 0.78 5.65
N ALA A 132 -13.43 1.36 6.24
CA ALA A 132 -12.11 1.33 5.64
C ALA A 132 -11.03 1.14 6.70
N ILE A 133 -9.97 0.45 6.33
CA ILE A 133 -8.77 0.29 7.15
C ILE A 133 -7.51 0.53 6.33
N ALA A 134 -6.48 1.04 6.99
CA ALA A 134 -5.11 1.08 6.46
C ALA A 134 -4.11 0.96 7.61
N LEU A 135 -2.91 0.44 7.33
CA LEU A 135 -1.80 0.43 8.28
C LEU A 135 -0.83 1.58 8.00
N GLU A 136 -0.44 2.30 9.04
CA GLU A 136 0.59 3.32 8.97
C GLU A 136 1.81 2.88 9.80
N GLY A 137 2.92 2.60 9.11
CA GLY A 137 4.14 2.11 9.75
C GLY A 137 4.19 0.59 9.90
N GLY A 138 3.52 -0.15 9.01
CA GLY A 138 3.53 -1.61 8.90
C GLY A 138 2.79 -2.34 10.02
N ASP A 139 3.01 -3.64 10.14
CA ASP A 139 2.28 -4.57 11.01
C ASP A 139 2.21 -4.19 12.51
N THR A 140 3.14 -3.39 12.98
CA THR A 140 3.22 -2.92 14.38
C THR A 140 2.90 -1.44 14.53
N GLY A 141 2.54 -0.78 13.42
CA GLY A 141 2.27 0.64 13.36
C GLY A 141 0.91 1.05 13.92
N GLN A 142 0.35 2.05 13.33
CA GLN A 142 -0.96 2.60 13.69
C GLN A 142 -2.01 2.04 12.75
N LEU A 143 -3.20 1.78 13.27
CA LEU A 143 -4.35 1.41 12.47
C LEU A 143 -5.15 2.68 12.16
N LEU A 144 -5.46 2.87 10.89
CA LEU A 144 -6.35 3.91 10.39
C LEU A 144 -7.70 3.28 10.12
N VAL A 145 -8.79 3.93 10.51
CA VAL A 145 -10.16 3.39 10.44
C VAL A 145 -11.13 4.48 10.03
N SER A 146 -12.04 4.21 9.10
CA SER A 146 -13.25 4.99 8.86
C SER A 146 -14.49 4.26 9.38
N PHE A 147 -15.62 4.97 9.45
CA PHE A 147 -16.88 4.45 9.96
C PHE A 147 -18.02 4.82 9.02
N ASP A 148 -19.00 3.93 8.87
CA ASP A 148 -20.20 4.13 8.05
C ASP A 148 -21.14 5.26 8.53
N VAL A 149 -21.03 5.64 9.80
CA VAL A 149 -21.85 6.66 10.43
C VAL A 149 -21.02 7.64 11.26
N PRO A 150 -21.48 8.86 11.51
CA PRO A 150 -20.80 9.77 12.44
C PRO A 150 -20.59 9.12 13.80
N THR A 151 -19.31 8.93 14.16
CA THR A 151 -18.92 8.11 15.31
C THR A 151 -18.24 8.95 16.38
N THR A 152 -18.79 8.91 17.61
CA THR A 152 -18.22 9.64 18.75
C THR A 152 -17.37 8.71 19.62
N ILE A 153 -16.10 9.04 19.76
CA ILE A 153 -15.13 8.30 20.59
C ILE A 153 -14.59 9.27 21.64
N GLY A 154 -14.92 9.01 22.89
CA GLY A 154 -14.60 9.95 23.97
C GLY A 154 -15.31 11.29 23.81
N ALA A 155 -14.55 12.37 23.57
CA ALA A 155 -15.11 13.71 23.36
C ALA A 155 -15.05 14.16 21.89
N ALA A 156 -14.53 13.33 20.99
CA ALA A 156 -14.39 13.66 19.56
C ALA A 156 -15.46 12.94 18.74
N THR A 157 -16.03 13.62 17.76
CA THR A 157 -16.92 13.04 16.75
C THR A 157 -16.23 13.10 15.42
N PHE A 158 -16.29 12.01 14.68
CA PHE A 158 -15.68 11.82 13.37
C PHE A 158 -16.79 11.60 12.35
N ASP A 159 -16.65 12.22 11.19
CA ASP A 159 -17.57 12.04 10.07
C ASP A 159 -17.24 10.75 9.29
N PRO A 160 -18.18 10.16 8.53
CA PRO A 160 -17.94 8.95 7.75
C PRO A 160 -16.80 9.06 6.72
N ALA A 161 -16.49 10.27 6.28
CA ALA A 161 -15.39 10.53 5.36
C ALA A 161 -14.02 10.70 6.06
N ASP A 162 -13.96 10.65 7.39
CA ASP A 162 -12.71 10.78 8.14
C ASP A 162 -11.98 9.45 8.27
N LEU A 163 -10.65 9.50 8.22
CA LEU A 163 -9.79 8.35 8.52
C LEU A 163 -9.10 8.58 9.85
N VAL A 164 -9.58 7.87 10.87
CA VAL A 164 -9.23 8.06 12.28
C VAL A 164 -8.03 7.18 12.63
N ARG A 165 -7.08 7.73 13.36
CA ARG A 165 -5.86 7.03 13.76
C ARG A 165 -6.00 6.38 15.13
N PHE A 166 -5.67 5.09 15.22
CA PHE A 166 -5.54 4.35 16.47
C PHE A 166 -4.11 3.88 16.68
N ARG A 167 -3.57 4.14 17.85
CA ARG A 167 -2.24 3.69 18.26
C ARG A 167 -2.37 2.52 19.23
N ARG A 168 -1.63 1.46 18.96
CA ARG A 168 -1.57 0.30 19.84
C ARG A 168 -0.86 0.65 21.14
N ILE A 169 -1.47 0.32 22.29
CA ILE A 169 -0.95 0.58 23.66
C ILE A 169 -0.68 -0.69 24.45
N GLY A 170 -0.99 -1.86 23.87
CA GLY A 170 -0.76 -3.16 24.49
C GLY A 170 -1.09 -4.31 23.54
N PRO A 171 -0.85 -5.56 23.98
CA PRO A 171 -0.99 -6.74 23.10
C PRO A 171 -2.43 -7.21 22.87
N ALA A 172 -3.37 -6.90 23.76
CA ALA A 172 -4.76 -7.32 23.61
C ALA A 172 -5.46 -6.50 22.53
N CYS A 173 -6.47 -7.08 21.85
CA CYS A 173 -7.19 -6.45 20.74
C CYS A 173 -7.95 -5.17 21.14
N GLY A 174 -8.30 -4.97 22.41
CA GLY A 174 -8.90 -3.74 22.96
C GLY A 174 -7.87 -2.70 23.42
N ASN A 175 -6.57 -2.99 23.34
CA ASN A 175 -5.53 -2.08 23.82
C ASN A 175 -5.10 -1.09 22.73
N TRP A 176 -6.06 -0.29 22.28
CA TRP A 176 -5.83 0.78 21.33
C TRP A 176 -6.30 2.11 21.94
N ALA A 177 -5.57 3.16 21.64
CA ALA A 177 -5.91 4.52 22.03
C ALA A 177 -6.07 5.38 20.79
N LEU A 178 -7.05 6.28 20.83
CA LEU A 178 -7.24 7.29 19.80
C LEU A 178 -5.95 8.10 19.62
N GLY A 179 -5.48 8.19 18.40
CA GLY A 179 -4.32 8.98 18.00
C GLY A 179 -4.72 10.39 17.56
N VAL A 180 -3.82 11.33 17.66
CA VAL A 180 -3.98 12.69 17.13
C VAL A 180 -2.74 13.07 16.34
N PRO A 181 -2.89 13.78 15.22
CA PRO A 181 -4.14 14.15 14.54
C PRO A 181 -4.79 12.96 13.84
N VAL A 182 -6.01 13.14 13.31
CA VAL A 182 -6.62 12.19 12.35
C VAL A 182 -5.70 12.02 11.13
N ALA A 183 -5.77 10.86 10.48
CA ALA A 183 -4.93 10.61 9.30
C ALA A 183 -5.43 11.36 8.07
N PHE A 184 -6.74 11.45 7.93
CA PHE A 184 -7.43 12.23 6.92
C PHE A 184 -8.69 12.82 7.56
N ASP A 185 -8.82 14.14 7.52
CA ASP A 185 -9.96 14.89 8.00
C ASP A 185 -10.63 15.51 6.77
N ALA A 186 -11.77 14.97 6.39
CA ALA A 186 -12.49 15.38 5.19
C ALA A 186 -12.90 16.85 5.23
N SER A 187 -13.21 17.37 6.41
CA SER A 187 -13.61 18.76 6.59
C SER A 187 -12.42 19.73 6.47
N ALA A 188 -11.22 19.29 6.84
CA ALA A 188 -10.00 20.08 6.78
C ALA A 188 -9.23 19.88 5.47
N ALA A 189 -9.31 18.71 4.88
CA ALA A 189 -8.51 18.34 3.69
C ALA A 189 -9.01 18.99 2.40
N GLY A 190 -10.26 19.43 2.34
CA GLY A 190 -10.74 20.05 1.13
C GLY A 190 -12.18 20.49 1.18
N ALA A 191 -12.46 21.58 0.55
CA ALA A 191 -13.82 21.95 0.21
C ALA A 191 -14.36 20.89 -0.77
N GLY A 192 -15.51 20.33 -0.50
CA GLY A 192 -16.22 19.45 -1.43
C GLY A 192 -16.47 18.06 -0.92
N VAL A 193 -15.73 17.55 0.06
CA VAL A 193 -16.15 16.30 0.71
C VAL A 193 -17.43 16.57 1.48
N LEU A 194 -18.51 16.01 0.99
CA LEU A 194 -19.81 16.18 1.61
C LEU A 194 -19.85 15.42 2.95
N ALA A 195 -20.49 15.98 3.96
CA ALA A 195 -20.74 15.30 5.23
C ALA A 195 -21.55 13.99 5.05
N SER A 196 -22.17 13.79 3.88
CA SER A 196 -22.88 12.59 3.48
C SER A 196 -22.03 11.61 2.67
N SER A 197 -20.79 11.97 2.32
CA SER A 197 -19.86 11.04 1.68
C SER A 197 -19.31 10.08 2.73
N ASN A 198 -19.23 8.81 2.38
CA ASN A 198 -18.61 7.79 3.18
C ASN A 198 -17.29 7.33 2.54
N LEU A 199 -16.26 7.20 3.36
CA LEU A 199 -14.96 6.66 2.94
C LEU A 199 -15.00 5.14 3.10
N ILE A 200 -15.27 4.45 2.01
CA ILE A 200 -15.52 3.00 1.96
C ILE A 200 -14.25 2.17 1.71
N ALA A 201 -13.17 2.78 1.29
CA ALA A 201 -11.89 2.08 1.16
C ALA A 201 -10.73 3.04 1.41
N ALA A 202 -9.71 2.57 2.09
CA ALA A 202 -8.47 3.30 2.32
C ALA A 202 -7.27 2.36 2.33
N GLU A 203 -6.14 2.84 1.83
CA GLU A 203 -4.87 2.12 1.86
C GLU A 203 -3.71 3.12 1.79
N ARG A 204 -2.57 2.76 2.36
CA ARG A 204 -1.36 3.55 2.21
C ARG A 204 -0.41 2.89 1.22
N ILE A 205 -0.36 3.43 0.01
CA ILE A 205 0.45 2.90 -1.08
C ILE A 205 1.48 3.95 -1.49
N GLY A 206 2.76 3.59 -1.47
CA GLY A 206 3.81 4.49 -1.93
C GLY A 206 3.87 5.83 -1.17
N GLY A 207 3.51 5.84 0.13
CA GLY A 207 3.53 7.04 0.96
C GLY A 207 2.32 7.96 0.86
N VAL A 208 1.41 7.74 -0.11
CA VAL A 208 0.14 8.46 -0.25
C VAL A 208 -1.01 7.67 0.36
N LEU A 209 -2.10 8.33 0.73
CA LEU A 209 -3.36 7.66 1.01
C LEU A 209 -4.12 7.44 -0.30
N VAL A 210 -4.54 6.21 -0.54
CA VAL A 210 -5.46 5.83 -1.61
C VAL A 210 -6.83 5.65 -0.99
N LEU A 211 -7.83 6.33 -1.53
CA LEU A 211 -9.15 6.47 -0.95
C LEU A 211 -10.22 6.15 -2.00
N ALA A 212 -11.35 5.58 -1.57
CA ALA A 212 -12.56 5.47 -2.38
C ALA A 212 -13.79 5.95 -1.60
N PHE A 213 -14.74 6.56 -2.28
CA PHE A 213 -15.96 7.12 -1.70
C PHE A 213 -17.21 6.47 -2.31
N ASP A 214 -18.26 6.36 -1.51
CA ASP A 214 -19.55 5.74 -1.88
C ASP A 214 -20.39 6.59 -2.85
N VAL A 215 -20.16 7.89 -2.89
CA VAL A 215 -20.89 8.86 -3.74
C VAL A 215 -19.93 9.71 -4.56
N PRO A 216 -20.36 10.29 -5.70
CA PRO A 216 -19.55 11.25 -6.43
C PRO A 216 -19.13 12.40 -5.52
N THR A 217 -17.84 12.60 -5.38
CA THR A 217 -17.25 13.54 -4.42
C THR A 217 -16.36 14.54 -5.12
N ASP A 218 -16.56 15.81 -4.86
CA ASP A 218 -15.70 16.89 -5.36
C ASP A 218 -14.53 17.10 -4.39
N LEU A 219 -13.32 16.92 -4.85
CA LEU A 219 -12.12 17.04 -4.04
C LEU A 219 -11.27 18.22 -4.50
N VAL A 220 -10.92 19.12 -3.58
CA VAL A 220 -10.17 20.33 -3.84
C VAL A 220 -9.14 20.55 -2.70
N PRO A 221 -7.88 20.85 -2.99
CA PRO A 221 -7.27 21.04 -4.33
C PRO A 221 -7.00 19.72 -5.06
N SER A 222 -7.29 19.68 -6.35
CA SER A 222 -7.04 18.52 -7.20
C SER A 222 -6.06 18.85 -8.33
N LEU A 223 -5.15 17.94 -8.63
CA LEU A 223 -4.22 18.00 -9.77
C LEU A 223 -4.82 17.36 -11.04
N GLY A 224 -6.07 16.90 -10.96
CA GLY A 224 -6.79 16.21 -12.03
C GLY A 224 -8.26 16.60 -12.07
N PRO A 225 -9.18 15.65 -12.27
CA PRO A 225 -10.61 15.91 -12.13
C PRO A 225 -10.92 16.46 -10.73
N THR A 226 -11.92 17.31 -10.64
CA THR A 226 -12.40 17.78 -9.33
C THR A 226 -13.46 16.86 -8.76
N THR A 227 -14.25 16.20 -9.63
CA THR A 227 -15.27 15.22 -9.23
C THR A 227 -14.74 13.82 -9.50
N TYR A 228 -14.76 13.00 -8.48
CA TYR A 228 -14.43 11.56 -8.52
C TYR A 228 -15.72 10.78 -8.32
N VAL A 229 -15.89 9.71 -9.07
CA VAL A 229 -17.08 8.86 -8.99
C VAL A 229 -16.79 7.60 -8.19
N PRO A 230 -17.83 6.94 -7.64
CA PRO A 230 -17.63 5.63 -7.00
C PRO A 230 -16.92 4.64 -7.94
N GLY A 231 -15.94 3.96 -7.41
CA GLY A 231 -15.03 3.11 -8.21
C GLY A 231 -13.74 3.79 -8.66
N ASP A 232 -13.62 5.12 -8.55
CA ASP A 232 -12.31 5.77 -8.71
C ASP A 232 -11.48 5.60 -7.44
N LEU A 233 -10.24 5.16 -7.62
CA LEU A 233 -9.26 5.20 -6.54
C LEU A 233 -8.50 6.53 -6.61
N VAL A 234 -8.62 7.31 -5.56
CA VAL A 234 -8.08 8.66 -5.44
C VAL A 234 -6.88 8.66 -4.51
N GLN A 235 -5.77 9.24 -4.91
CA GLN A 235 -4.65 9.45 -3.99
C GLN A 235 -4.68 10.85 -3.38
N TRP A 236 -4.31 10.92 -2.12
CA TRP A 236 -4.08 12.15 -1.37
C TRP A 236 -2.64 12.18 -0.84
N ASP A 237 -1.86 13.18 -1.23
CA ASP A 237 -0.44 13.32 -0.88
C ASP A 237 -0.21 14.14 0.41
N GLY A 238 -1.27 14.53 1.10
CA GLY A 238 -1.26 15.42 2.25
C GLY A 238 -1.63 16.86 1.90
N VAL A 239 -1.72 17.20 0.60
CA VAL A 239 -2.02 18.55 0.10
C VAL A 239 -3.01 18.51 -1.06
N ASN A 240 -2.82 17.61 -2.02
CA ASN A 240 -3.59 17.57 -3.27
C ASN A 240 -4.21 16.18 -3.48
N PHE A 241 -5.33 16.18 -4.17
CA PHE A 241 -5.94 14.98 -4.71
C PHE A 241 -5.56 14.77 -6.17
N SER A 242 -5.44 13.51 -6.57
CA SER A 242 -5.32 13.13 -7.98
C SER A 242 -5.80 11.68 -8.17
N THR A 243 -6.07 11.30 -9.40
CA THR A 243 -6.43 9.91 -9.70
C THR A 243 -5.25 8.99 -9.41
N PHE A 244 -5.45 7.99 -8.56
CA PHE A 244 -4.49 6.91 -8.35
C PHE A 244 -4.66 5.85 -9.44
N VAL A 245 -5.86 5.30 -9.55
CA VAL A 245 -6.29 4.37 -10.59
C VAL A 245 -7.73 4.68 -10.92
N ALA A 246 -8.03 4.86 -12.21
CA ALA A 246 -9.39 4.74 -12.71
C ALA A 246 -9.64 3.25 -12.99
N LEU A 247 -10.70 2.71 -12.43
CA LEU A 247 -11.11 1.33 -12.70
C LEU A 247 -12.00 1.32 -13.95
N PRO A 248 -11.43 1.13 -15.16
CA PRO A 248 -12.19 1.26 -16.40
C PRO A 248 -13.28 0.20 -16.46
N SER A 249 -14.48 0.63 -16.81
CA SER A 249 -15.67 -0.23 -16.93
C SER A 249 -16.14 -0.86 -15.61
N TRP A 250 -15.56 -0.52 -14.45
CA TRP A 250 -16.12 -0.95 -13.17
C TRP A 250 -17.53 -0.34 -13.03
N PRO A 251 -18.53 -1.16 -12.73
CA PRO A 251 -19.91 -0.65 -12.68
C PRO A 251 -20.07 0.36 -11.55
N LEU A 252 -20.63 1.55 -11.85
CA LEU A 252 -20.89 2.60 -10.84
C LEU A 252 -21.85 2.16 -9.72
N ALA A 253 -22.63 1.10 -9.98
CA ALA A 253 -23.52 0.52 -8.97
C ALA A 253 -22.82 -0.49 -8.06
N SER A 254 -21.56 -0.84 -8.37
CA SER A 254 -20.74 -1.70 -7.53
C SER A 254 -19.63 -0.86 -6.92
N LEU A 255 -19.81 -0.48 -5.67
CA LEU A 255 -18.78 0.24 -4.93
C LEU A 255 -17.55 -0.65 -4.72
N VAL A 256 -16.44 -0.04 -4.40
CA VAL A 256 -15.20 -0.72 -3.99
C VAL A 256 -15.13 -0.62 -2.47
N ASP A 257 -15.65 -1.63 -1.76
CA ASP A 257 -15.70 -1.62 -0.29
C ASP A 257 -14.34 -1.78 0.36
N ALA A 258 -13.35 -2.25 -0.37
CA ALA A 258 -12.01 -2.37 0.18
C ALA A 258 -10.97 -2.24 -0.91
N VAL A 259 -9.82 -1.69 -0.57
CA VAL A 259 -8.64 -1.61 -1.43
C VAL A 259 -7.39 -1.95 -0.63
N THR A 260 -6.47 -2.69 -1.24
CA THR A 260 -5.13 -2.85 -0.69
C THR A 260 -4.11 -2.94 -1.81
N GLY A 261 -2.95 -2.38 -1.54
CA GLY A 261 -1.82 -2.36 -2.46
C GLY A 261 -0.94 -3.61 -2.38
N PRO A 262 0.19 -3.60 -3.08
CA PRO A 262 1.21 -4.62 -2.92
C PRO A 262 1.79 -4.53 -1.50
N ALA A 263 2.08 -5.69 -0.91
CA ALA A 263 2.78 -5.73 0.36
C ALA A 263 4.13 -5.01 0.27
N ASN A 264 4.60 -4.44 1.39
CA ASN A 264 5.92 -3.82 1.48
C ASN A 264 7.01 -4.75 0.93
N PRO A 265 7.93 -4.28 0.10
CA PRO A 265 8.94 -5.12 -0.52
C PRO A 265 9.99 -5.70 0.46
N GLY A 266 10.08 -5.18 1.68
CA GLY A 266 10.96 -5.72 2.71
C GLY A 266 12.43 -5.41 2.49
N ARG A 267 13.30 -6.38 2.81
CA ARG A 267 14.76 -6.29 2.59
C ARG A 267 15.35 -7.60 2.09
N VAL A 268 16.42 -7.52 1.36
CA VAL A 268 17.27 -8.69 1.09
C VAL A 268 18.03 -9.04 2.36
N PRO A 269 18.00 -10.29 2.83
CA PRO A 269 18.84 -10.73 3.95
C PRO A 269 20.32 -10.52 3.64
N ALA A 270 21.18 -10.63 4.64
CA ALA A 270 22.64 -10.48 4.48
C ALA A 270 23.26 -11.71 3.74
N THR A 271 22.81 -11.94 2.51
CA THR A 271 23.15 -13.11 1.68
C THR A 271 23.77 -12.71 0.34
N LEU A 272 24.04 -11.43 0.15
CA LEU A 272 24.66 -10.97 -1.10
C LEU A 272 26.08 -11.54 -1.24
N HIS A 273 26.30 -12.28 -2.32
CA HIS A 273 27.59 -12.76 -2.77
C HIS A 273 28.01 -12.02 -4.03
N VAL A 274 29.30 -11.73 -4.14
CA VAL A 274 29.92 -11.06 -5.28
C VAL A 274 31.06 -11.94 -5.82
N ASP A 275 30.87 -12.43 -7.03
CA ASP A 275 31.85 -13.27 -7.74
C ASP A 275 32.29 -12.58 -9.05
N LYS A 276 33.36 -13.05 -9.63
CA LYS A 276 33.71 -12.67 -11.01
C LYS A 276 32.77 -13.35 -11.98
N SER A 277 32.21 -12.60 -12.94
CA SER A 277 31.47 -13.23 -14.02
C SER A 277 32.34 -14.21 -14.81
N VAL A 278 31.78 -15.38 -15.10
CA VAL A 278 32.38 -16.37 -16.00
C VAL A 278 31.91 -16.18 -17.44
N VAL A 279 30.90 -15.36 -17.65
CA VAL A 279 30.26 -15.08 -18.94
C VAL A 279 30.80 -13.79 -19.55
N THR A 280 30.79 -12.72 -18.76
CA THR A 280 31.17 -11.38 -19.20
C THR A 280 32.54 -10.98 -18.60
N PRO A 281 33.63 -10.93 -19.42
CA PRO A 281 34.94 -10.52 -18.91
C PRO A 281 34.90 -9.11 -18.31
N GLY A 282 35.38 -9.00 -17.07
CA GLY A 282 35.44 -7.72 -16.34
C GLY A 282 34.18 -7.41 -15.53
N ALA A 283 33.07 -8.11 -15.74
CA ALA A 283 31.86 -7.96 -14.92
C ALA A 283 31.97 -8.78 -13.62
N LEU A 284 31.15 -8.39 -12.66
CA LEU A 284 30.87 -9.11 -11.41
C LEU A 284 29.52 -9.76 -11.51
N LYS A 285 29.37 -10.93 -10.93
CA LYS A 285 28.11 -11.60 -10.73
C LYS A 285 27.66 -11.41 -9.28
N LEU A 286 26.56 -10.73 -9.11
CA LEU A 286 25.86 -10.61 -7.83
C LEU A 286 24.87 -11.77 -7.68
N THR A 287 24.76 -12.33 -6.49
CA THR A 287 23.77 -13.38 -6.18
C THR A 287 23.24 -13.14 -4.77
N TRP A 288 21.93 -13.22 -4.59
CA TRP A 288 21.29 -12.99 -3.30
C TRP A 288 20.12 -13.96 -3.08
N THR A 289 19.56 -13.98 -1.89
CA THR A 289 18.29 -14.67 -1.63
C THR A 289 17.12 -13.69 -1.74
N ALA A 290 15.93 -14.23 -1.98
CA ALA A 290 14.72 -13.42 -2.03
C ALA A 290 14.56 -12.53 -0.80
N SER A 291 13.85 -11.42 -0.96
CA SER A 291 13.42 -10.59 0.16
C SER A 291 12.70 -11.42 1.22
N CYS A 292 12.78 -10.95 2.46
CA CYS A 292 12.01 -11.49 3.58
C CYS A 292 10.50 -11.26 3.45
N SER A 293 10.07 -10.38 2.56
CA SER A 293 8.67 -10.11 2.24
C SER A 293 8.29 -10.64 0.87
N ALA A 294 7.09 -11.17 0.74
CA ALA A 294 6.51 -11.55 -0.56
C ALA A 294 6.11 -10.34 -1.41
N GLY A 295 6.13 -9.14 -0.84
CA GLY A 295 5.84 -7.90 -1.56
C GLY A 295 6.89 -7.54 -2.61
N ALA A 296 8.12 -8.07 -2.50
CA ALA A 296 9.14 -7.83 -3.51
C ALA A 296 8.82 -8.57 -4.81
N ASN A 297 8.65 -7.83 -5.88
CA ASN A 297 8.46 -8.38 -7.22
C ASN A 297 9.57 -7.97 -8.20
N ASN A 298 10.53 -7.19 -7.73
CA ASN A 298 11.70 -6.75 -8.47
C ASN A 298 12.81 -6.33 -7.51
N TYR A 299 14.01 -6.05 -8.02
CA TYR A 299 15.17 -5.60 -7.24
C TYR A 299 15.89 -4.46 -7.95
N GLY A 300 16.37 -3.49 -7.18
CA GLY A 300 17.29 -2.45 -7.64
C GLY A 300 18.72 -2.75 -7.19
N ILE A 301 19.68 -2.54 -8.06
CA ILE A 301 21.10 -2.68 -7.76
C ILE A 301 21.73 -1.30 -7.62
N TYR A 302 22.49 -1.13 -6.55
CA TYR A 302 23.18 0.11 -6.23
C TYR A 302 24.66 -0.15 -6.02
N GLU A 303 25.51 0.72 -6.58
CA GLU A 303 26.96 0.69 -6.40
C GLU A 303 27.41 1.92 -5.60
N GLY A 304 28.35 1.73 -4.70
CA GLY A 304 28.99 2.83 -3.98
C GLY A 304 30.48 2.57 -3.80
N THR A 305 31.26 3.62 -3.56
CA THR A 305 32.72 3.50 -3.37
C THR A 305 33.03 3.20 -1.90
N ILE A 306 33.89 2.21 -1.66
CA ILE A 306 34.40 1.87 -0.32
C ILE A 306 35.16 3.06 0.25
N GLY A 307 34.75 3.47 1.47
CA GLY A 307 35.30 4.67 2.15
C GLY A 307 34.44 5.90 1.98
N THR A 308 33.59 5.99 0.96
CA THR A 308 32.56 7.01 0.80
C THR A 308 31.18 6.36 1.05
N TRP A 309 30.98 5.94 2.30
CA TRP A 309 29.78 5.22 2.69
C TRP A 309 28.54 6.10 2.52
N TYR A 310 27.43 5.50 2.07
CA TYR A 310 26.14 6.15 1.81
C TYR A 310 26.08 7.03 0.56
N GLY A 311 27.14 7.07 -0.25
CA GLY A 311 27.17 7.74 -1.55
C GLY A 311 26.91 6.78 -2.72
N HIS A 312 26.01 5.82 -2.56
CA HIS A 312 25.68 4.87 -3.62
C HIS A 312 24.78 5.46 -4.67
N THR A 313 24.96 5.00 -5.89
CA THR A 313 24.22 5.39 -7.08
C THR A 313 23.53 4.17 -7.66
N LEU A 314 22.44 4.43 -8.37
CA LEU A 314 21.69 3.41 -9.07
C LEU A 314 22.51 2.83 -10.23
N GLU A 315 22.59 1.49 -10.30
CA GLU A 315 23.16 0.74 -11.41
C GLU A 315 22.07 0.12 -12.28
N ASP A 316 21.11 -0.56 -11.68
CA ASP A 316 20.03 -1.22 -12.39
C ASP A 316 18.74 -1.23 -11.55
N CYS A 317 17.59 -1.28 -12.24
CA CYS A 317 16.26 -1.30 -11.66
C CYS A 317 15.40 -2.50 -12.05
N ASP A 318 15.88 -3.41 -12.86
CA ASP A 318 14.99 -4.30 -13.63
C ASP A 318 15.27 -5.80 -13.43
N ASP A 319 15.66 -6.18 -12.22
CA ASP A 319 15.91 -7.57 -11.84
C ASP A 319 14.63 -8.26 -11.39
N ALA A 320 13.71 -8.48 -12.34
CA ALA A 320 12.42 -9.11 -12.06
C ALA A 320 12.58 -10.55 -11.53
N PRO A 321 11.86 -10.96 -10.49
CA PRO A 321 11.81 -12.35 -10.06
C PRO A 321 11.43 -13.29 -11.23
N PRO A 322 11.98 -14.50 -11.28
CA PRO A 322 12.74 -15.17 -10.22
C PRO A 322 14.25 -14.90 -10.21
N ALA A 323 14.77 -13.93 -10.99
CA ALA A 323 16.19 -13.66 -11.05
C ALA A 323 16.70 -13.12 -9.69
N LEU A 324 17.49 -13.94 -8.99
CA LEU A 324 18.17 -13.58 -7.75
C LEU A 324 19.69 -13.47 -8.02
N THR A 325 20.02 -13.01 -9.22
CA THR A 325 21.39 -12.86 -9.70
C THR A 325 21.43 -11.82 -10.81
N GLU A 326 22.46 -10.98 -10.82
CA GLU A 326 22.70 -9.96 -11.84
C GLU A 326 24.19 -9.86 -12.16
N GLU A 327 24.51 -9.46 -13.41
CA GLU A 327 25.87 -9.14 -13.84
C GLU A 327 26.04 -7.64 -13.96
N VAL A 328 26.93 -7.06 -13.17
CA VAL A 328 27.24 -5.63 -13.18
C VAL A 328 28.66 -5.37 -13.67
N THR A 329 28.86 -4.28 -14.39
CA THR A 329 30.20 -3.82 -14.77
C THR A 329 30.66 -2.79 -13.74
N PRO A 330 31.57 -3.11 -12.83
CA PRO A 330 31.95 -2.23 -11.75
C PRO A 330 32.59 -0.93 -12.29
N ALA A 331 32.29 0.18 -11.66
CA ALA A 331 33.05 1.41 -11.88
C ALA A 331 34.51 1.26 -11.43
N ALA A 332 35.36 2.16 -11.86
CA ALA A 332 36.76 2.13 -11.48
C ALA A 332 36.93 2.36 -9.96
N GLY A 333 37.73 1.52 -9.31
CA GLY A 333 38.01 1.67 -7.89
C GLY A 333 37.61 0.46 -7.06
N SER A 334 37.45 0.69 -5.76
CA SER A 334 36.95 -0.33 -4.82
C SER A 334 35.50 -0.02 -4.48
N ASN A 335 34.60 -0.90 -4.87
CA ASN A 335 33.17 -0.65 -4.77
C ASN A 335 32.49 -1.63 -3.80
N TYR A 336 31.33 -1.21 -3.29
CA TYR A 336 30.37 -2.05 -2.57
C TYR A 336 29.03 -2.02 -3.31
N TYR A 337 28.23 -3.07 -3.12
CA TYR A 337 26.92 -3.20 -3.75
C TYR A 337 25.82 -3.35 -2.71
N LEU A 338 24.64 -2.84 -3.04
CA LEU A 338 23.40 -3.05 -2.30
C LEU A 338 22.37 -3.60 -3.27
N VAL A 339 21.57 -4.53 -2.81
CA VAL A 339 20.39 -5.06 -3.51
C VAL A 339 19.17 -4.69 -2.73
N VAL A 340 18.31 -3.91 -3.34
CA VAL A 340 17.14 -3.29 -2.70
C VAL A 340 15.88 -3.88 -3.34
N PRO A 341 15.03 -4.57 -2.58
CA PRO A 341 13.79 -5.10 -3.12
C PRO A 341 12.81 -3.96 -3.42
N GLN A 342 11.98 -4.13 -4.43
CA GLN A 342 10.96 -3.17 -4.83
C GLN A 342 9.69 -3.87 -5.30
N ASN A 343 8.57 -3.16 -5.31
CA ASN A 343 7.27 -3.69 -5.72
C ASN A 343 6.54 -2.81 -6.74
N GLY A 344 7.22 -1.87 -7.35
CA GLY A 344 6.63 -0.96 -8.29
C GLY A 344 5.96 0.27 -7.67
N ALA A 345 5.56 0.24 -6.40
CA ALA A 345 5.04 1.39 -5.66
C ALA A 345 6.10 2.02 -4.75
N GLU A 346 6.98 1.21 -4.19
CA GLU A 346 7.99 1.61 -3.21
C GLU A 346 9.22 0.72 -3.26
N GLU A 347 10.34 1.23 -2.76
CA GLU A 347 11.53 0.44 -2.46
C GLU A 347 11.52 -0.01 -1.01
N GLY A 348 12.14 -1.15 -0.76
CA GLY A 348 12.38 -1.66 0.58
C GLY A 348 13.65 -1.08 1.21
N SER A 349 14.19 -1.86 2.14
CA SER A 349 15.38 -1.49 2.91
C SER A 349 16.67 -1.61 2.08
N TYR A 350 17.52 -0.59 2.19
CA TYR A 350 18.91 -0.59 1.73
C TYR A 350 19.83 -1.36 2.69
N GLY A 351 19.28 -1.95 3.72
CA GLY A 351 19.95 -2.71 4.74
C GLY A 351 20.47 -1.87 5.89
N LEU A 352 20.75 -2.54 7.01
CA LEU A 352 21.18 -1.88 8.24
C LEU A 352 22.67 -1.54 8.21
N ALA A 353 22.98 -0.36 8.72
CA ALA A 353 24.31 0.06 9.13
C ALA A 353 24.37 0.12 10.66
N THR A 354 25.54 0.45 11.21
CA THR A 354 25.72 0.60 12.67
C THR A 354 24.82 1.67 13.27
N SER A 355 24.45 2.70 12.48
CA SER A 355 23.62 3.82 12.90
C SER A 355 22.12 3.65 12.59
N GLY A 356 21.70 2.51 12.04
CA GLY A 356 20.33 2.26 11.61
C GLY A 356 20.21 1.94 10.13
N GLU A 357 19.07 2.20 9.54
CA GLU A 357 18.83 2.02 8.10
C GLU A 357 19.79 2.87 7.27
N ARG A 358 20.31 2.31 6.16
CA ARG A 358 21.12 3.09 5.22
C ARG A 358 20.22 4.10 4.49
N PRO A 359 20.73 5.32 4.26
CA PRO A 359 19.97 6.31 3.49
C PRO A 359 19.77 5.82 2.05
N VAL A 360 18.74 6.32 1.43
CA VAL A 360 18.46 6.10 -0.01
C VAL A 360 19.57 6.66 -0.88
N GLY A 361 19.77 6.06 -2.05
CA GLY A 361 20.71 6.53 -3.05
C GLY A 361 20.32 7.89 -3.64
N THR A 362 21.23 8.47 -4.44
CA THR A 362 20.97 9.75 -5.13
C THR A 362 19.91 9.63 -6.23
N ALA A 363 19.69 8.43 -6.74
CA ALA A 363 18.57 8.08 -7.60
C ALA A 363 17.97 6.79 -7.06
N GLN A 364 16.66 6.67 -7.08
CA GLN A 364 15.91 5.50 -6.64
C GLN A 364 15.21 4.87 -7.84
N CYS A 365 15.10 3.55 -7.85
CA CYS A 365 14.26 2.84 -8.82
C CYS A 365 12.79 3.22 -8.61
N VAL A 366 12.39 3.28 -7.36
CA VAL A 366 11.03 3.59 -6.92
C VAL A 366 11.05 4.51 -5.72
N VAL A 367 10.20 5.51 -5.71
CA VAL A 367 9.99 6.43 -4.59
C VAL A 367 8.56 6.25 -4.10
N PRO A 368 8.30 6.19 -2.79
CA PRO A 368 9.22 6.34 -1.66
C PRO A 368 9.92 5.03 -1.25
N GLN A 369 10.74 5.11 -0.20
CA GLN A 369 11.25 3.95 0.53
C GLN A 369 10.29 3.56 1.65
N SER A 370 10.07 2.25 1.83
CA SER A 370 9.35 1.69 2.98
C SER A 370 10.20 0.61 3.65
N ILE A 371 10.41 0.74 4.96
CA ILE A 371 11.36 -0.09 5.75
C ILE A 371 10.68 -0.89 6.85
N THR A 372 9.36 -0.99 6.82
CA THR A 372 8.57 -1.56 7.92
C THR A 372 8.51 -3.08 7.91
N ALA A 373 8.65 -3.70 6.75
CA ALA A 373 8.63 -5.15 6.64
C ALA A 373 9.95 -5.77 7.09
N CYS A 374 9.87 -6.92 7.73
CA CYS A 374 11.00 -7.70 8.19
C CYS A 374 11.76 -7.05 9.37
N PRO A 375 11.30 -7.26 10.58
CA PRO A 375 12.04 -6.86 11.76
C PRO A 375 13.48 -7.42 11.73
N PRO A 376 14.43 -6.73 12.37
CA PRO A 376 15.85 -7.10 12.39
C PRO A 376 16.12 -8.46 13.00
#